data_384f5351c0a71efb05459d9a3a058440
#
_entry.id   384f5351c0a71efb05459d9a3a058440
#
_cell.length_a   1.000
_cell.length_b   1.000
_cell.length_c   1.000
_cell.angle_alpha   90.00
_cell.angle_beta   90.00
_cell.angle_gamma   90.00
#
_symmetry.space_group_name_H-M   'P 1'
#
loop_
_entity.id
_entity.type
_entity.pdbx_description
1 polymer ?
#
loop_
_entity_poly.entity_id
_entity_poly.type
_entity_poly.pdbx_seq_one_letter_code
_entity_poly.pdbx_strand_id
1 'polypeptide(L)'
;MVSEKEIEKYIGKKTKIEDQIDYARASVAKNLFDLPDLTLNEGTPLPKYWHWFFCWETASKDLLGRDGHIKPGNNIIPNSGFPRRMWGGGDTVFFKPLKIGMRVSREIIVEDIKYKTGSSGKFCIIQIRNDYKNKENILLTEKQNL
;
A
#
# COMPACT_ATOMS: atom_id res chain seq x y z
N MET A 1 16.16 19.15 -12.26
CA MET A 1 15.82 18.54 -10.95
C MET A 1 14.46 19.07 -10.56
N VAL A 2 13.55 18.21 -10.15
CA VAL A 2 12.23 18.63 -9.63
C VAL A 2 12.46 19.35 -8.31
N SER A 3 11.84 20.51 -8.07
CA SER A 3 12.01 21.25 -6.84
C SER A 3 11.25 20.59 -5.67
N GLU A 4 11.74 20.76 -4.44
CA GLU A 4 11.05 20.25 -3.23
C GLU A 4 9.61 20.75 -3.18
N LYS A 5 9.36 22.03 -3.51
CA LYS A 5 8.01 22.63 -3.58
C LYS A 5 7.07 21.95 -4.59
N GLU A 6 7.59 21.40 -5.70
CA GLU A 6 6.78 20.67 -6.67
C GLU A 6 6.41 19.29 -6.15
N ILE A 7 7.30 18.67 -5.38
CA ILE A 7 7.05 17.38 -4.74
C ILE A 7 6.02 17.52 -3.61
N GLU A 8 6.12 18.58 -2.80
CA GLU A 8 5.18 18.88 -1.71
C GLU A 8 3.72 19.04 -2.20
N LYS A 9 3.50 19.43 -3.47
CA LYS A 9 2.14 19.47 -4.06
C LYS A 9 1.45 18.11 -4.15
N TYR A 10 2.18 17.03 -3.91
CA TYR A 10 1.58 15.70 -3.82
C TYR A 10 0.93 15.43 -2.46
N ILE A 11 1.27 16.18 -1.40
CA ILE A 11 0.63 16.06 -0.09
C ILE A 11 -0.89 16.29 -0.24
N GLY A 12 -1.68 15.37 0.29
CA GLY A 12 -3.13 15.35 0.17
C GLY A 12 -3.67 14.72 -1.12
N LYS A 13 -2.82 14.41 -2.12
CA LYS A 13 -3.27 13.62 -3.27
C LYS A 13 -3.70 12.24 -2.82
N LYS A 14 -4.74 11.73 -3.45
CA LYS A 14 -5.29 10.41 -3.14
C LYS A 14 -5.72 9.66 -4.40
N THR A 15 -5.70 8.35 -4.31
CA THR A 15 -6.26 7.43 -5.29
C THR A 15 -6.99 6.31 -4.59
N LYS A 16 -7.87 5.62 -5.31
CA LYS A 16 -8.70 4.54 -4.76
C LYS A 16 -8.60 3.31 -5.65
N ILE A 17 -8.47 2.15 -5.02
CA ILE A 17 -8.50 0.84 -5.67
C ILE A 17 -9.65 0.07 -5.06
N GLU A 18 -10.48 -0.56 -5.89
CA GLU A 18 -11.57 -1.42 -5.44
C GLU A 18 -11.23 -2.88 -5.73
N ASP A 19 -11.60 -3.76 -4.82
CA ASP A 19 -11.30 -5.18 -4.92
C ASP A 19 -12.33 -6.02 -4.15
N GLN A 20 -12.23 -7.34 -4.29
CA GLN A 20 -12.98 -8.28 -3.49
C GLN A 20 -12.00 -9.22 -2.79
N ILE A 21 -12.27 -9.51 -1.52
CA ILE A 21 -11.50 -10.51 -0.76
C ILE A 21 -11.93 -11.89 -1.25
N ASP A 22 -11.26 -12.41 -2.26
CA ASP A 22 -11.60 -13.67 -2.89
C ASP A 22 -10.89 -14.87 -2.24
N TYR A 23 -11.54 -16.03 -2.39
CA TYR A 23 -11.04 -17.30 -1.88
C TYR A 23 -9.71 -17.69 -2.55
N ALA A 24 -9.54 -17.43 -3.85
CA ALA A 24 -8.40 -17.94 -4.60
C ALA A 24 -7.08 -17.35 -4.08
N ARG A 25 -7.02 -16.02 -3.94
CA ARG A 25 -5.82 -15.35 -3.37
C ARG A 25 -5.61 -15.70 -1.90
N ALA A 26 -6.67 -15.79 -1.11
CA ALA A 26 -6.58 -16.23 0.29
C ALA A 26 -6.06 -17.68 0.39
N SER A 27 -6.47 -18.57 -0.53
CA SER A 27 -5.98 -19.95 -0.60
C SER A 27 -4.50 -20.01 -0.96
N VAL A 28 -4.03 -19.16 -1.89
CA VAL A 28 -2.59 -19.04 -2.20
C VAL A 28 -1.82 -18.62 -0.95
N ALA A 29 -2.29 -17.62 -0.22
CA ALA A 29 -1.65 -17.18 1.02
C ALA A 29 -1.64 -18.27 2.10
N LYS A 30 -2.74 -19.01 2.28
CA LYS A 30 -2.82 -20.16 3.17
C LYS A 30 -1.74 -21.20 2.88
N ASN A 31 -1.56 -21.55 1.61
CA ASN A 31 -0.56 -22.53 1.19
C ASN A 31 0.87 -21.98 1.34
N LEU A 32 1.08 -20.71 0.99
CA LEU A 32 2.39 -20.05 1.11
C LEU A 32 2.90 -20.03 2.55
N PHE A 33 1.99 -19.87 3.51
CA PHE A 33 2.34 -19.82 4.95
C PHE A 33 2.18 -21.16 5.67
N ASP A 34 1.91 -22.25 4.94
CA ASP A 34 1.71 -23.61 5.48
C ASP A 34 0.71 -23.64 6.65
N LEU A 35 -0.49 -23.17 6.41
CA LEU A 35 -1.57 -23.10 7.40
C LEU A 35 -2.70 -24.08 7.07
N PRO A 36 -2.49 -25.41 7.15
CA PRO A 36 -3.45 -26.41 6.71
C PRO A 36 -4.78 -26.33 7.46
N ASP A 37 -4.75 -25.99 8.74
CA ASP A 37 -5.94 -25.94 9.61
C ASP A 37 -6.78 -24.67 9.43
N LEU A 38 -6.29 -23.69 8.68
CA LEU A 38 -7.03 -22.46 8.42
C LEU A 38 -8.20 -22.73 7.47
N THR A 39 -9.41 -22.58 7.95
CA THR A 39 -10.62 -22.69 7.13
C THR A 39 -10.90 -21.36 6.43
N LEU A 40 -11.15 -21.42 5.12
CA LEU A 40 -11.44 -20.26 4.28
C LEU A 40 -12.82 -20.39 3.65
N ASN A 41 -13.86 -20.00 4.37
CA ASN A 41 -15.25 -19.96 3.86
C ASN A 41 -15.72 -18.50 3.72
N GLU A 42 -16.82 -18.30 3.05
CA GLU A 42 -17.50 -17.00 2.97
C GLU A 42 -17.70 -16.43 4.38
N GLY A 43 -17.31 -15.18 4.58
CA GLY A 43 -17.37 -14.48 5.88
C GLY A 43 -16.24 -14.82 6.86
N THR A 44 -15.34 -15.76 6.55
CA THR A 44 -14.18 -16.05 7.40
C THR A 44 -13.26 -14.84 7.51
N PRO A 45 -12.89 -14.40 8.73
CA PRO A 45 -11.92 -13.33 8.92
C PRO A 45 -10.54 -13.71 8.38
N LEU A 46 -9.92 -12.80 7.64
CA LEU A 46 -8.52 -12.97 7.22
C LEU A 46 -7.56 -12.75 8.40
N PRO A 47 -6.44 -13.47 8.44
CA PRO A 47 -5.32 -13.12 9.32
C PRO A 47 -4.84 -11.68 9.10
N LYS A 48 -4.31 -11.04 10.14
CA LYS A 48 -3.71 -9.71 10.03
C LYS A 48 -2.59 -9.71 8.98
N TYR A 49 -2.42 -8.58 8.31
CA TYR A 49 -1.47 -8.35 7.21
C TYR A 49 -1.79 -9.07 5.90
N TRP A 50 -2.78 -9.96 5.83
CA TRP A 50 -3.19 -10.56 4.56
C TRP A 50 -3.89 -9.56 3.62
N HIS A 51 -4.22 -8.36 4.08
CA HIS A 51 -4.67 -7.28 3.19
C HIS A 51 -3.66 -6.96 2.08
N TRP A 52 -2.36 -7.27 2.27
CA TRP A 52 -1.34 -7.10 1.25
C TRP A 52 -1.50 -8.01 0.01
N PHE A 53 -2.31 -9.05 0.09
CA PHE A 53 -2.67 -9.87 -1.07
C PHE A 53 -3.81 -9.28 -1.90
N PHE A 54 -4.36 -8.12 -1.52
CA PHE A 54 -5.52 -7.50 -2.15
C PHE A 54 -5.28 -6.02 -2.46
N CYS A 55 -6.16 -5.45 -3.31
CA CYS A 55 -6.09 -4.04 -3.71
C CYS A 55 -4.73 -3.65 -4.32
N TRP A 56 -4.21 -4.49 -5.21
CA TRP A 56 -2.94 -4.20 -5.88
C TRP A 56 -3.07 -3.07 -6.88
N GLU A 57 -2.08 -2.15 -6.92
CA GLU A 57 -1.87 -1.27 -8.05
C GLU A 57 -1.32 -2.09 -9.22
N THR A 58 -1.90 -1.88 -10.39
CA THR A 58 -1.44 -2.51 -11.63
C THR A 58 -0.96 -1.46 -12.62
N ALA A 59 0.03 -1.79 -13.41
CA ALA A 59 0.56 -0.93 -14.47
C ALA A 59 1.05 -1.78 -15.65
N SER A 60 1.11 -1.16 -16.83
CA SER A 60 1.72 -1.78 -17.99
C SER A 60 3.22 -1.99 -17.77
N LYS A 61 3.80 -2.98 -18.44
CA LYS A 61 5.21 -3.38 -18.29
C LYS A 61 6.19 -2.22 -18.49
N ASP A 62 5.90 -1.33 -19.41
CA ASP A 62 6.73 -0.15 -19.74
C ASP A 62 6.77 0.89 -18.61
N LEU A 63 5.77 0.89 -17.73
CA LEU A 63 5.70 1.74 -16.54
C LEU A 63 6.37 1.12 -15.30
N LEU A 64 6.81 -0.14 -15.38
CA LEU A 64 7.52 -0.78 -14.27
C LEU A 64 9.01 -0.46 -14.28
N GLY A 65 9.58 -0.28 -13.10
CA GLY A 65 11.01 -0.18 -12.87
C GLY A 65 11.68 -1.56 -12.89
N ARG A 66 13.01 -1.57 -12.76
CA ARG A 66 13.81 -2.81 -12.71
C ARG A 66 13.50 -3.66 -11.47
N ASP A 67 12.98 -3.05 -10.45
CA ASP A 67 12.56 -3.64 -9.18
C ASP A 67 11.11 -4.14 -9.17
N GLY A 68 10.42 -4.06 -10.33
CA GLY A 68 9.02 -4.46 -10.47
C GLY A 68 7.98 -3.48 -9.93
N HIS A 69 8.41 -2.37 -9.33
CA HIS A 69 7.49 -1.32 -8.88
C HIS A 69 7.16 -0.34 -10.01
N ILE A 70 6.02 0.33 -9.89
CA ILE A 70 5.67 1.43 -10.79
C ILE A 70 6.71 2.54 -10.64
N LYS A 71 7.26 3.01 -11.76
CA LYS A 71 8.26 4.08 -11.78
C LYS A 71 7.72 5.31 -11.06
N PRO A 72 8.52 5.97 -10.20
CA PRO A 72 8.10 7.18 -9.48
C PRO A 72 7.55 8.25 -10.44
N GLY A 73 6.46 8.89 -10.04
CA GLY A 73 5.75 9.88 -10.84
C GLY A 73 4.71 9.31 -11.81
N ASN A 74 4.63 7.98 -11.98
CA ASN A 74 3.59 7.33 -12.81
C ASN A 74 2.42 6.78 -11.97
N ASN A 75 2.44 7.01 -10.68
CA ASN A 75 1.34 6.77 -9.75
C ASN A 75 1.26 7.93 -8.74
N ILE A 76 0.59 7.69 -7.61
CA ILE A 76 0.46 8.71 -6.55
C ILE A 76 1.80 9.10 -5.90
N ILE A 77 2.81 8.22 -5.96
CA ILE A 77 4.13 8.48 -5.37
C ILE A 77 4.94 9.38 -6.31
N PRO A 78 5.36 10.57 -5.86
CA PRO A 78 6.12 11.50 -6.68
C PRO A 78 7.54 10.97 -6.98
N ASN A 79 8.12 11.50 -8.06
CA ASN A 79 9.54 11.29 -8.31
C ASN A 79 10.35 12.28 -7.46
N SER A 80 10.83 11.85 -6.32
CA SER A 80 11.63 12.66 -5.39
C SER A 80 13.04 12.98 -5.87
N GLY A 81 13.45 12.45 -7.04
CA GLY A 81 14.79 12.66 -7.60
C GLY A 81 15.87 11.74 -7.01
N PHE A 82 15.54 10.87 -6.05
CA PHE A 82 16.47 9.89 -5.51
C PHE A 82 16.43 8.56 -6.28
N PRO A 83 17.60 7.93 -6.54
CA PRO A 83 17.67 6.75 -7.39
C PRO A 83 17.20 5.46 -6.73
N ARG A 84 17.05 5.47 -5.40
CA ARG A 84 16.63 4.29 -4.62
C ARG A 84 15.37 4.61 -3.84
N ARG A 85 14.44 3.67 -3.85
CA ARG A 85 13.30 3.66 -2.95
C ARG A 85 13.50 2.52 -1.94
N MET A 86 13.30 2.84 -0.66
CA MET A 86 13.42 1.87 0.44
C MET A 86 12.18 1.97 1.32
N TRP A 87 11.77 0.86 1.87
CA TRP A 87 10.74 0.85 2.89
C TRP A 87 11.37 1.24 4.24
N GLY A 88 10.91 2.35 4.81
CA GLY A 88 11.41 2.93 6.04
C GLY A 88 10.60 2.57 7.29
N GLY A 89 9.74 1.54 7.20
CA GLY A 89 8.86 1.14 8.29
C GLY A 89 7.45 1.70 8.16
N GLY A 90 6.59 1.36 9.11
CA GLY A 90 5.21 1.81 9.13
C GLY A 90 4.44 1.29 10.33
N ASP A 91 3.20 1.75 10.45
CA ASP A 91 2.27 1.38 11.52
C ASP A 91 0.95 0.92 10.92
N THR A 92 0.35 -0.12 11.51
CA THR A 92 -0.95 -0.62 11.07
C THR A 92 -1.91 -0.72 12.25
N VAL A 93 -3.08 -0.09 12.13
CA VAL A 93 -4.15 -0.15 13.10
C VAL A 93 -5.31 -0.96 12.51
N PHE A 94 -5.67 -2.05 13.15
CA PHE A 94 -6.79 -2.91 12.75
C PHE A 94 -8.01 -2.59 13.60
N PHE A 95 -9.09 -2.13 12.98
CA PHE A 95 -10.36 -1.83 13.65
C PHE A 95 -11.34 -3.00 13.53
N LYS A 96 -11.43 -3.58 12.33
CA LYS A 96 -12.30 -4.72 12.01
C LYS A 96 -11.59 -5.66 11.03
N PRO A 97 -11.87 -6.96 11.07
CA PRO A 97 -11.25 -7.90 10.14
C PRO A 97 -11.80 -7.73 8.71
N LEU A 98 -10.93 -7.90 7.74
CA LEU A 98 -11.31 -8.23 6.37
C LEU A 98 -11.87 -9.66 6.36
N LYS A 99 -12.89 -9.93 5.54
CA LYS A 99 -13.54 -11.25 5.48
C LYS A 99 -13.63 -11.74 4.04
N ILE A 100 -13.53 -13.05 3.83
CA ILE A 100 -13.76 -13.69 2.53
C ILE A 100 -15.12 -13.25 1.98
N GLY A 101 -15.17 -12.91 0.68
CA GLY A 101 -16.36 -12.41 -0.03
C GLY A 101 -16.61 -10.92 0.08
N MET A 102 -15.96 -10.24 1.02
CA MET A 102 -16.17 -8.83 1.26
C MET A 102 -15.64 -7.96 0.09
N ARG A 103 -16.45 -7.03 -0.39
CA ARG A 103 -15.97 -5.94 -1.26
C ARG A 103 -15.29 -4.88 -0.42
N VAL A 104 -14.09 -4.48 -0.86
CA VAL A 104 -13.26 -3.51 -0.17
C VAL A 104 -12.72 -2.46 -1.12
N SER A 105 -12.35 -1.33 -0.57
CA SER A 105 -11.54 -0.34 -1.28
C SER A 105 -10.33 0.03 -0.43
N ARG A 106 -9.21 0.27 -1.09
CA ARG A 106 -8.02 0.87 -0.52
C ARG A 106 -7.92 2.31 -1.02
N GLU A 107 -8.06 3.27 -0.13
CA GLU A 107 -7.76 4.68 -0.41
C GLU A 107 -6.31 4.95 -0.01
N ILE A 108 -5.51 5.38 -0.97
CA ILE A 108 -4.08 5.67 -0.81
C ILE A 108 -3.93 7.19 -0.78
N ILE A 109 -3.28 7.71 0.24
CA ILE A 109 -3.14 9.16 0.46
C ILE A 109 -1.68 9.46 0.72
N VAL A 110 -1.11 10.45 0.02
CA VAL A 110 0.18 11.03 0.38
C VAL A 110 -0.05 11.92 1.60
N GLU A 111 0.35 11.45 2.77
CA GLU A 111 0.06 12.13 4.03
C GLU A 111 1.12 13.20 4.36
N ASP A 112 2.38 12.93 4.06
CA ASP A 112 3.48 13.84 4.34
C ASP A 112 4.69 13.57 3.43
N ILE A 113 5.51 14.60 3.22
CA ILE A 113 6.76 14.50 2.47
C ILE A 113 7.81 15.34 3.19
N LYS A 114 8.94 14.71 3.56
CA LYS A 114 10.01 15.38 4.30
C LYS A 114 11.37 15.09 3.70
N TYR A 115 12.12 16.13 3.43
CA TYR A 115 13.54 16.05 3.08
C TYR A 115 14.38 16.10 4.35
N LYS A 116 15.34 15.19 4.45
CA LYS A 116 16.26 15.10 5.59
C LYS A 116 17.70 14.89 5.12
N THR A 117 18.63 15.22 6.01
CA THR A 117 20.04 14.92 5.82
C THR A 117 20.51 14.01 6.94
N GLY A 118 21.01 12.85 6.59
CA GLY A 118 21.63 11.89 7.51
C GLY A 118 23.13 11.76 7.27
N SER A 119 23.77 10.83 7.97
CA SER A 119 25.20 10.54 7.84
C SER A 119 25.61 10.10 6.43
N SER A 120 24.70 9.43 5.71
CA SER A 120 24.92 8.94 4.33
C SER A 120 24.46 9.92 3.24
N GLY A 121 24.02 11.14 3.60
CA GLY A 121 23.59 12.17 2.67
C GLY A 121 22.12 12.55 2.78
N LYS A 122 21.64 13.27 1.78
CA LYS A 122 20.23 13.70 1.70
C LYS A 122 19.31 12.55 1.29
N PHE A 123 18.11 12.54 1.83
CA PHE A 123 17.04 11.61 1.46
C PHE A 123 15.66 12.27 1.65
N CYS A 124 14.64 11.65 1.05
CA CYS A 124 13.26 12.08 1.15
C CYS A 124 12.45 10.98 1.82
N ILE A 125 11.62 11.31 2.80
CA ILE A 125 10.62 10.42 3.36
C ILE A 125 9.27 10.82 2.78
N ILE A 126 8.60 9.87 2.13
CA ILE A 126 7.23 10.01 1.67
C ILE A 126 6.36 9.13 2.56
N GLN A 127 5.49 9.74 3.36
CA GLN A 127 4.55 9.00 4.18
C GLN A 127 3.25 8.78 3.42
N ILE A 128 2.90 7.51 3.23
CA ILE A 128 1.67 7.07 2.59
C ILE A 128 0.74 6.49 3.66
N ARG A 129 -0.52 6.94 3.65
CA ARG A 129 -1.60 6.31 4.43
C ARG A 129 -2.48 5.50 3.49
N ASN A 130 -2.78 4.29 3.89
CA ASN A 130 -3.70 3.37 3.21
C ASN A 130 -4.87 3.09 4.13
N ASP A 131 -6.07 3.53 3.75
CA ASP A 131 -7.31 3.23 4.46
C ASP A 131 -8.06 2.13 3.71
N TYR A 132 -8.19 0.95 4.30
CA TYR A 132 -8.99 -0.13 3.75
C TYR A 132 -10.42 -0.03 4.30
N LYS A 133 -11.39 0.04 3.39
CA LYS A 133 -12.79 0.32 3.72
C LYS A 133 -13.72 -0.73 3.14
N ASN A 134 -14.82 -0.98 3.86
CA ASN A 134 -16.02 -1.59 3.29
C ASN A 134 -17.14 -0.56 3.36
N LYS A 135 -17.61 -0.09 2.20
CA LYS A 135 -18.45 1.12 2.09
C LYS A 135 -17.74 2.28 2.80
N GLU A 136 -18.39 2.92 3.77
CA GLU A 136 -17.84 4.05 4.53
C GLU A 136 -17.08 3.62 5.81
N ASN A 137 -17.08 2.32 6.15
CA ASN A 137 -16.43 1.86 7.38
C ASN A 137 -14.96 1.55 7.12
N ILE A 138 -14.05 2.20 7.86
CA ILE A 138 -12.64 1.86 7.88
C ILE A 138 -12.45 0.55 8.64
N LEU A 139 -11.80 -0.41 8.00
CA LEU A 139 -11.48 -1.72 8.56
C LEU A 139 -10.07 -1.74 9.14
N LEU A 140 -9.12 -1.11 8.44
CA LEU A 140 -7.77 -0.88 8.92
C LEU A 140 -7.18 0.36 8.26
N THR A 141 -6.22 0.97 8.94
CA THR A 141 -5.37 2.03 8.42
C THR A 141 -3.92 1.60 8.54
N GLU A 142 -3.18 1.70 7.45
CA GLU A 142 -1.75 1.42 7.40
C GLU A 142 -1.00 2.67 6.94
N LYS A 143 0.01 3.08 7.70
CA LYS A 143 0.97 4.12 7.33
C LYS A 143 2.29 3.47 6.94
N GLN A 144 2.85 3.92 5.83
CA GLN A 144 4.12 3.44 5.29
C GLN A 144 5.04 4.63 5.04
N ASN A 145 6.29 4.51 5.42
CA ASN A 145 7.36 5.44 5.09
C ASN A 145 8.23 4.84 3.98
N LEU A 146 8.34 5.57 2.89
CA LEU A 146 9.10 5.19 1.71
C LEU A 146 10.28 6.13 1.49
#